data_243e11acf452ebd5db8c729f4c508ac9
#
_entry.id   243e11acf452ebd5db8c729f4c508ac9
#
_cell.length_a   1.000
_cell.length_b   1.000
_cell.length_c   1.000
_cell.angle_alpha   90.00
_cell.angle_beta   90.00
_cell.angle_gamma   90.00
#
_symmetry.space_group_name_H-M   'P 1'
#
loop_
_entity.id
_entity.type
_entity.pdbx_description
1 polymer ?
#
loop_
_entity_poly.entity_id
_entity_poly.type
_entity_poly.pdbx_seq_one_letter_code
_entity_poly.pdbx_strand_id
1 'polypeptide(L)'
;MPYIRTIDRAHADGELAAFYAALATRPIPAVYVPAHGDAPGIHRAHSLDPALLRVVFETTGTLHAGGALSWAERELVAATASRLNQCLY
;
A
#
# COMPACT_ATOMS: atom_id res chain seq x y z
N MET A 1 1.50 14.19 -4.54
CA MET A 1 2.96 14.23 -4.36
C MET A 1 3.30 14.12 -2.89
N PRO A 2 4.11 13.15 -2.45
CA PRO A 2 4.56 13.12 -1.06
C PRO A 2 5.55 14.26 -0.79
N TYR A 3 5.48 14.79 0.42
CA TYR A 3 6.38 15.86 0.86
C TYR A 3 7.69 15.32 1.43
N ILE A 4 7.86 14.01 1.45
CA ILE A 4 9.05 13.34 1.96
C ILE A 4 9.75 12.61 0.81
N ARG A 5 11.03 12.32 0.99
CA ARG A 5 11.78 11.50 0.05
C ARG A 5 11.19 10.10 -0.02
N THR A 6 11.00 9.60 -1.23
CA THR A 6 10.55 8.23 -1.51
C THR A 6 11.37 7.64 -2.64
N ILE A 7 11.32 6.31 -2.80
CA ILE A 7 11.94 5.60 -3.90
C ILE A 7 10.84 4.96 -4.73
N ASP A 8 10.78 5.29 -6.00
CA ASP A 8 9.83 4.72 -6.95
C ASP A 8 10.34 3.40 -7.55
N ARG A 9 9.52 2.77 -8.40
CA ARG A 9 9.90 1.50 -9.06
C ARG A 9 11.16 1.62 -9.88
N ALA A 10 11.31 2.72 -10.61
CA ALA A 10 12.43 2.89 -11.54
C ALA A 10 13.78 2.96 -10.82
N HIS A 11 13.80 3.40 -9.57
CA HIS A 11 15.00 3.60 -8.78
C HIS A 11 15.17 2.57 -7.66
N ALA A 12 14.24 1.62 -7.52
CA ALA A 12 14.30 0.59 -6.50
C ALA A 12 15.34 -0.48 -6.84
N ASP A 13 16.03 -0.99 -5.82
CA ASP A 13 16.93 -2.12 -5.94
C ASP A 13 16.74 -3.09 -4.77
N GLY A 14 17.41 -4.23 -4.81
CA GLY A 14 17.45 -5.21 -3.73
C GLY A 14 16.05 -5.62 -3.23
N GLU A 15 15.86 -5.60 -1.93
CA GLU A 15 14.62 -6.00 -1.26
C GLU A 15 13.43 -5.13 -1.68
N LEU A 16 13.64 -3.85 -1.87
CA LEU A 16 12.59 -2.94 -2.30
C LEU A 16 12.10 -3.25 -3.72
N ALA A 17 13.03 -3.52 -4.64
CA ALA A 17 12.68 -3.92 -6.00
C ALA A 17 11.88 -5.22 -6.02
N ALA A 18 12.28 -6.19 -5.20
CA ALA A 18 11.55 -7.46 -5.03
C ALA A 18 10.14 -7.23 -4.47
N PHE A 19 9.99 -6.35 -3.49
CA PHE A 19 8.68 -6.00 -2.92
C PHE A 19 7.78 -5.37 -3.98
N TYR A 20 8.26 -4.38 -4.73
CA TYR A 20 7.49 -3.72 -5.77
C TYR A 20 7.10 -4.68 -6.90
N ALA A 21 7.99 -5.58 -7.28
CA ALA A 21 7.70 -6.59 -8.29
C ALA A 21 6.59 -7.55 -7.84
N ALA A 22 6.66 -8.03 -6.59
CA ALA A 22 5.63 -8.89 -6.01
C ALA A 22 4.28 -8.14 -5.91
N LEU A 23 4.30 -6.88 -5.52
CA LEU A 23 3.10 -6.05 -5.44
C LEU A 23 2.44 -5.89 -6.81
N ALA A 24 3.22 -5.68 -7.86
CA ALA A 24 2.73 -5.48 -9.22
C ALA A 24 2.08 -6.74 -9.81
N THR A 25 2.41 -7.93 -9.32
CA THR A 25 1.83 -9.19 -9.80
C THR A 25 0.53 -9.56 -9.12
N ARG A 26 0.13 -8.86 -8.06
CA ARG A 26 -1.11 -9.15 -7.33
C ARG A 26 -2.31 -8.71 -8.17
N PRO A 27 -3.31 -9.60 -8.34
CA PRO A 27 -4.55 -9.19 -8.98
C PRO A 27 -5.33 -8.26 -8.06
N ILE A 28 -5.55 -7.03 -8.50
CA ILE A 28 -6.35 -6.06 -7.76
C ILE A 28 -7.38 -5.44 -8.70
N PRO A 29 -8.56 -5.04 -8.18
CA PRO A 29 -9.52 -4.31 -8.99
C PRO A 29 -8.91 -3.02 -9.54
N ALA A 30 -9.29 -2.66 -10.77
CA ALA A 30 -8.74 -1.48 -11.44
C ALA A 30 -8.92 -0.18 -10.64
N VAL A 31 -9.97 -0.10 -9.82
CA VAL A 31 -10.25 1.06 -8.97
C VAL A 31 -9.15 1.30 -7.93
N TYR A 32 -8.38 0.28 -7.58
CA TYR A 32 -7.28 0.40 -6.63
C TYR A 32 -5.93 0.71 -7.27
N VAL A 33 -5.86 0.74 -8.60
CA VAL A 33 -4.61 1.05 -9.29
C VAL A 33 -4.37 2.56 -9.25
N PRO A 34 -3.21 3.01 -8.74
CA PRO A 34 -2.91 4.45 -8.71
C PRO A 34 -2.89 5.05 -10.11
N ALA A 35 -3.43 6.25 -10.25
CA ALA A 35 -3.49 6.94 -11.52
C ALA A 35 -2.10 7.22 -12.13
N HIS A 36 -1.08 7.39 -11.30
CA HIS A 36 0.30 7.62 -11.76
C HIS A 36 1.02 6.35 -12.25
N GLY A 37 0.42 5.16 -12.06
CA GLY A 37 0.99 3.90 -12.55
C GLY A 37 2.16 3.32 -11.75
N ASP A 38 2.62 4.01 -10.71
CA ASP A 38 3.69 3.55 -9.82
C ASP A 38 3.09 2.89 -8.56
N ALA A 39 3.95 2.48 -7.63
CA ALA A 39 3.51 1.93 -6.35
C ALA A 39 2.66 2.96 -5.58
N PRO A 40 1.65 2.49 -4.81
CA PRO A 40 0.84 3.39 -4.00
C PRO A 40 1.67 4.22 -3.04
N GLY A 41 1.22 5.45 -2.77
CA GLY A 41 1.94 6.39 -1.90
C GLY A 41 2.24 5.84 -0.51
N ILE A 42 1.35 5.03 0.05
CA ILE A 42 1.57 4.41 1.37
C ILE A 42 2.78 3.47 1.36
N HIS A 43 3.01 2.74 0.27
CA HIS A 43 4.19 1.88 0.14
C HIS A 43 5.45 2.71 -0.11
N ARG A 44 5.34 3.72 -0.95
CA ARG A 44 6.48 4.62 -1.24
C ARG A 44 6.91 5.40 0.00
N ALA A 45 5.98 5.74 0.89
CA ALA A 45 6.30 6.43 2.14
C ALA A 45 7.23 5.63 3.06
N HIS A 46 7.25 4.30 2.92
CA HIS A 46 8.13 3.41 3.69
C HIS A 46 9.32 2.91 2.87
N SER A 47 9.52 3.42 1.66
CA SER A 47 10.49 2.87 0.70
C SER A 47 11.95 3.03 1.11
N LEU A 48 12.27 3.97 1.99
CA LEU A 48 13.64 4.14 2.49
C LEU A 48 14.06 3.03 3.48
N ASP A 49 13.11 2.27 4.01
CA ASP A 49 13.37 1.14 4.91
C ASP A 49 12.53 -0.06 4.45
N PRO A 50 13.04 -0.86 3.50
CA PRO A 50 12.29 -1.99 2.95
C PRO A 50 11.88 -3.05 3.97
N ALA A 51 12.67 -3.26 5.01
CA ALA A 51 12.34 -4.19 6.08
C ALA A 51 11.10 -3.72 6.86
N LEU A 52 11.05 -2.43 7.18
CA LEU A 52 9.89 -1.82 7.82
C LEU A 52 8.66 -1.87 6.90
N LEU A 53 8.84 -1.57 5.62
CA LEU A 53 7.76 -1.65 4.63
C LEU A 53 7.13 -3.04 4.63
N ARG A 54 7.94 -4.09 4.62
CA ARG A 54 7.45 -5.46 4.64
C ARG A 54 6.64 -5.75 5.90
N VAL A 55 7.13 -5.37 7.07
CA VAL A 55 6.44 -5.59 8.35
C VAL A 55 5.10 -4.86 8.38
N VAL A 56 5.06 -3.61 7.96
CA VAL A 56 3.81 -2.82 7.91
C VAL A 56 2.81 -3.46 6.95
N PHE A 57 3.26 -3.89 5.78
CA PHE A 57 2.40 -4.52 4.78
C PHE A 57 1.85 -5.87 5.28
N GLU A 58 2.68 -6.69 5.89
CA GLU A 58 2.25 -7.98 6.45
C GLU A 58 1.25 -7.79 7.60
N THR A 59 1.48 -6.80 8.46
CA THR A 59 0.55 -6.46 9.54
C THR A 59 -0.82 -6.06 8.98
N THR A 60 -0.83 -5.22 7.96
CA THR A 60 -2.05 -4.83 7.28
C THR A 60 -2.79 -6.05 6.70
N GLY A 61 -2.06 -6.93 6.03
CA GLY A 61 -2.62 -8.17 5.50
C GLY A 61 -3.24 -9.06 6.58
N THR A 62 -2.56 -9.20 7.71
CA THR A 62 -3.07 -9.97 8.86
C THR A 62 -4.35 -9.37 9.41
N LEU A 63 -4.41 -8.06 9.57
CA LEU A 63 -5.60 -7.37 10.06
C LEU A 63 -6.80 -7.53 9.12
N HIS A 64 -6.55 -7.62 7.82
CA HIS A 64 -7.62 -7.82 6.82
C HIS A 64 -8.03 -9.29 6.62
N ALA A 65 -7.21 -10.24 7.03
CA ALA A 65 -7.40 -11.65 6.70
C ALA A 65 -8.34 -12.40 7.65
N GLY A 66 -8.58 -11.91 8.86
CA GLY A 66 -9.33 -12.63 9.87
C GLY A 66 -10.21 -11.74 10.73
N GLY A 67 -10.86 -12.34 11.75
CA GLY A 67 -11.68 -11.63 12.72
C GLY A 67 -13.17 -11.66 12.42
N ALA A 68 -13.94 -10.96 13.25
CA ALA A 68 -15.40 -10.99 13.24
C ALA A 68 -16.04 -10.15 12.13
N LEU A 69 -15.29 -9.19 11.57
CA LEU A 69 -15.81 -8.31 10.52
C LEU A 69 -15.64 -8.94 9.14
N SER A 70 -16.62 -8.78 8.27
CA SER A 70 -16.52 -9.16 6.87
C SER A 70 -15.52 -8.27 6.13
N TRP A 71 -15.08 -8.70 4.94
CA TRP A 71 -14.22 -7.87 4.09
C TRP A 71 -14.87 -6.52 3.79
N ALA A 72 -16.15 -6.53 3.43
CA ALA A 72 -16.88 -5.29 3.12
C ALA A 72 -16.94 -4.33 4.32
N GLU A 73 -17.15 -4.85 5.52
CA GLU A 73 -17.15 -4.04 6.74
C GLU A 73 -15.79 -3.41 7.02
N ARG A 74 -14.71 -4.17 6.82
CA ARG A 74 -13.35 -3.64 6.98
C ARG A 74 -13.01 -2.57 5.96
N GLU A 75 -13.40 -2.80 4.71
CA GLU A 75 -13.21 -1.80 3.65
C GLU A 75 -14.01 -0.54 3.93
N LEU A 76 -15.22 -0.66 4.49
CA LEU A 76 -16.02 0.50 4.88
C LEU A 76 -15.33 1.32 5.99
N VAL A 77 -14.76 0.66 6.99
CA VAL A 77 -14.00 1.33 8.06
C VAL A 77 -12.79 2.06 7.46
N ALA A 78 -12.02 1.39 6.61
CA ALA A 78 -10.85 1.98 5.98
C ALA A 78 -11.22 3.16 5.08
N ALA A 79 -12.26 3.04 4.28
CA ALA A 79 -12.73 4.11 3.41
C ALA A 79 -13.23 5.31 4.21
N THR A 80 -13.95 5.07 5.31
CA THR A 80 -14.42 6.13 6.18
C THR A 80 -13.25 6.88 6.83
N ALA A 81 -12.26 6.16 7.34
CA ALA A 81 -11.06 6.77 7.90
C ALA A 81 -10.30 7.60 6.86
N SER A 82 -10.14 7.08 5.66
CA SER A 82 -9.48 7.79 4.55
C SER A 82 -10.25 9.06 4.18
N ARG A 83 -11.57 8.99 4.13
CA ARG A 83 -12.43 10.14 3.81
C ARG A 83 -12.29 11.23 4.86
N LEU A 84 -12.33 10.86 6.14
CA LEU A 84 -12.17 11.81 7.24
C LEU A 84 -10.78 12.45 7.26
N ASN A 85 -9.77 11.72 6.82
CA ASN A 85 -8.40 12.21 6.70
C ASN A 85 -8.14 12.94 5.37
N GLN A 86 -9.16 13.13 4.54
CA GLN A 86 -9.05 13.80 3.25
C GLN A 86 -8.03 13.11 2.30
N CYS A 87 -7.95 11.79 2.38
CA CYS A 87 -7.11 11.01 1.49
C CYS A 87 -7.75 10.95 0.10
N LEU A 88 -6.98 11.33 -0.93
CA LEU A 88 -7.47 11.36 -2.32
C LEU A 88 -7.35 9.99 -3.02
N TYR A 89 -6.55 9.12 -2.47
CA TYR A 89 -6.39 7.77 -3.00
C TYR A 89 -7.43 6.80 -2.44
#